data_cbf72f1cdf0a1b6ffc7c2f3e836f9612
#
_entry.id   cbf72f1cdf0a1b6ffc7c2f3e836f9612
#
_cell.length_a   1.000
_cell.length_b   1.000
_cell.length_c   1.000
_cell.angle_alpha   90.00
_cell.angle_beta   90.00
_cell.angle_gamma   90.00
#
_symmetry.space_group_name_H-M   'P 1'
#
loop_
_entity.id
_entity.type
_entity.pdbx_description
1 polymer ?
#
loop_
_entity_poly.entity_id
_entity_poly.type
_entity_poly.pdbx_seq_one_letter_code
_entity_poly.pdbx_strand_id
1 'polypeptide(L)'
;VGVTFFIMPVSVMFPLMTLDHFSGDAFGMSLVEMLWAGGTLLGGAVMGMRGYKVNKVLLINAMYIVIGVCLMLSGLLSSGMFAVFCAFTAVTGVAGAVYNSSFIAVVQSNVDPAVLGRVLSVFFSLSLMPSAIGLLGTGFLAENVGITTTFVLAGVAIMAIGFGSFALPSMKSLDSS
;
A
#
# COMPACT_ATOMS: atom_id res chain seq x y z
N VAL A 1 11.35 1.46 -0.68
CA VAL A 1 11.82 0.61 0.44
C VAL A 1 11.08 0.95 1.73
N GLY A 2 11.05 2.23 2.20
CA GLY A 2 10.40 2.58 3.47
C GLY A 2 8.89 2.27 3.54
N VAL A 3 8.18 2.44 2.45
CA VAL A 3 6.73 2.16 2.40
C VAL A 3 6.45 0.66 2.26
N THR A 4 7.28 -0.07 1.54
CA THR A 4 7.17 -1.53 1.41
C THR A 4 7.31 -2.20 2.78
N PHE A 5 8.11 -1.60 3.68
CA PHE A 5 8.26 -2.04 5.07
C PHE A 5 6.92 -2.07 5.83
N PHE A 6 6.01 -1.13 5.55
CA PHE A 6 4.71 -1.06 6.23
C PHE A 6 3.57 -1.70 5.44
N ILE A 7 3.57 -1.62 4.11
CA ILE A 7 2.46 -2.14 3.29
C ILE A 7 2.41 -3.66 3.29
N MET A 8 3.54 -4.34 3.15
CA MET A 8 3.57 -5.82 3.12
C MET A 8 3.04 -6.46 4.41
N PRO A 9 3.52 -6.06 5.60
CA PRO A 9 2.99 -6.59 6.85
C PRO A 9 1.49 -6.33 7.02
N VAL A 10 1.04 -5.13 6.68
CA VAL A 10 -0.37 -4.77 6.83
C VAL A 10 -1.26 -5.59 5.89
N SER A 11 -0.82 -5.89 4.67
CA SER A 11 -1.60 -6.73 3.74
C SER A 11 -1.86 -8.14 4.30
N VAL A 12 -0.91 -8.70 5.03
CA VAL A 12 -1.09 -9.99 5.71
C VAL A 12 -2.05 -9.89 6.92
N MET A 13 -2.18 -8.69 7.50
CA MET A 13 -3.04 -8.48 8.66
C MET A 13 -4.53 -8.23 8.30
N PHE A 14 -4.90 -8.01 7.04
CA PHE A 14 -6.29 -7.84 6.63
C PHE A 14 -7.17 -9.06 6.99
N PRO A 15 -6.78 -10.31 6.68
CA PRO A 15 -7.50 -11.48 7.14
C PRO A 15 -7.61 -11.56 8.67
N LEU A 16 -6.53 -11.25 9.39
CA LEU A 16 -6.51 -11.28 10.84
C LEU A 16 -7.46 -10.23 11.45
N MET A 17 -7.48 -9.02 10.90
CA MET A 17 -8.43 -7.97 11.30
C MET A 17 -9.88 -8.42 11.09
N THR A 18 -10.16 -9.18 10.03
CA THR A 18 -11.48 -9.72 9.76
C THR A 18 -11.92 -10.72 10.84
N LEU A 19 -11.01 -11.61 11.26
CA LEU A 19 -11.30 -12.62 12.29
C LEU A 19 -11.41 -12.00 13.68
N ASP A 20 -10.41 -11.24 14.09
CA ASP A 20 -10.27 -10.82 15.49
C ASP A 20 -11.20 -9.64 15.83
N HIS A 21 -11.31 -8.64 14.92
CA HIS A 21 -12.06 -7.42 15.23
C HIS A 21 -13.51 -7.49 14.75
N PHE A 22 -13.74 -8.03 13.54
CA PHE A 22 -15.08 -8.09 12.96
C PHE A 22 -15.79 -9.43 13.23
N SER A 23 -15.17 -10.35 13.97
CA SER A 23 -15.72 -11.69 14.26
C SER A 23 -16.18 -12.41 12.99
N GLY A 24 -15.45 -12.17 11.89
CA GLY A 24 -15.75 -12.75 10.59
C GLY A 24 -15.37 -14.23 10.54
N ASP A 25 -15.85 -14.88 9.50
CA ASP A 25 -15.55 -16.26 9.18
C ASP A 25 -14.61 -16.37 7.97
N ALA A 26 -14.34 -17.58 7.52
CA ALA A 26 -13.55 -17.84 6.32
C ALA A 26 -14.13 -17.18 5.05
N PHE A 27 -15.45 -17.01 4.98
CA PHE A 27 -16.11 -16.32 3.90
C PHE A 27 -15.80 -14.82 3.93
N GLY A 28 -15.87 -14.20 5.11
CA GLY A 28 -15.51 -12.79 5.31
C GLY A 28 -14.05 -12.50 4.90
N MET A 29 -13.11 -13.39 5.29
CA MET A 29 -11.71 -13.29 4.86
C MET A 29 -11.57 -13.36 3.34
N SER A 30 -12.20 -14.33 2.71
CA SER A 30 -12.16 -14.49 1.24
C SER A 30 -12.78 -13.29 0.52
N LEU A 31 -13.84 -12.70 1.08
CA LEU A 31 -14.47 -11.51 0.54
C LEU A 31 -13.54 -10.30 0.57
N VAL A 32 -12.84 -10.09 1.68
CA VAL A 32 -11.85 -9.01 1.84
C VAL A 32 -10.72 -9.16 0.82
N GLU A 33 -10.17 -10.36 0.66
CA GLU A 33 -9.12 -10.63 -0.31
C GLU A 33 -9.60 -10.45 -1.76
N MET A 34 -10.82 -10.92 -2.07
CA MET A 34 -11.42 -10.74 -3.39
C MET A 34 -11.65 -9.27 -3.72
N LEU A 35 -12.09 -8.46 -2.77
CA LEU A 35 -12.27 -7.02 -2.94
C LEU A 35 -10.93 -6.29 -3.13
N TRP A 36 -9.91 -6.68 -2.38
CA TRP A 36 -8.57 -6.15 -2.57
C TRP A 36 -8.01 -6.50 -3.96
N ALA A 37 -8.13 -7.76 -4.38
CA ALA A 37 -7.71 -8.22 -5.71
C ALA A 37 -8.50 -7.53 -6.82
N GLY A 38 -9.83 -7.42 -6.67
CA GLY A 38 -10.70 -6.70 -7.61
C GLY A 38 -10.33 -5.22 -7.73
N GLY A 39 -10.07 -4.57 -6.59
CA GLY A 39 -9.55 -3.20 -6.55
C GLY A 39 -8.22 -3.06 -7.30
N THR A 40 -7.30 -4.00 -7.09
CA THR A 40 -6.01 -4.05 -7.78
C THR A 40 -6.17 -4.19 -9.30
N LEU A 41 -7.06 -5.05 -9.75
CA LEU A 41 -7.38 -5.20 -11.19
C LEU A 41 -7.95 -3.92 -11.78
N LEU A 42 -8.90 -3.28 -11.10
CA LEU A 42 -9.50 -2.01 -11.54
C LEU A 42 -8.44 -0.89 -11.61
N GLY A 43 -7.61 -0.76 -10.58
CA GLY A 43 -6.52 0.22 -10.56
C GLY A 43 -5.53 0.01 -11.70
N GLY A 44 -5.14 -1.25 -11.95
CA GLY A 44 -4.27 -1.62 -13.06
C GLY A 44 -4.90 -1.32 -14.42
N ALA A 45 -6.18 -1.64 -14.61
CA ALA A 45 -6.92 -1.35 -15.84
C ALA A 45 -7.02 0.15 -16.12
N VAL A 46 -7.35 0.96 -15.11
CA VAL A 46 -7.39 2.43 -15.23
C VAL A 46 -6.05 3.01 -15.64
N MET A 47 -4.96 2.49 -15.07
CA MET A 47 -3.60 2.93 -15.42
C MET A 47 -3.20 2.50 -16.84
N GLY A 48 -3.63 1.32 -17.27
CA GLY A 48 -3.38 0.84 -18.63
C GLY A 48 -4.14 1.61 -19.73
N MET A 49 -5.37 2.04 -19.42
CA MET A 49 -6.23 2.77 -20.38
C MET A 49 -5.91 4.27 -20.47
N ARG A 50 -5.56 4.90 -19.34
CA ARG A 50 -5.19 6.31 -19.29
C ARG A 50 -3.68 6.43 -19.44
N GLY A 51 -3.22 6.73 -20.66
CA GLY A 51 -1.80 7.06 -20.87
C GLY A 51 -1.33 8.12 -19.86
N TYR A 52 -0.10 8.00 -19.38
CA TYR A 52 0.52 8.81 -18.33
C TYR A 52 0.59 10.31 -18.68
N LYS A 53 -0.54 11.02 -18.59
CA LYS A 53 -0.59 12.48 -18.70
C LYS A 53 -0.44 13.20 -17.35
N VAL A 54 -0.34 12.45 -16.25
CA VAL A 54 -0.26 12.97 -14.89
C VAL A 54 1.15 12.76 -14.37
N ASN A 55 1.64 13.72 -13.59
CA ASN A 55 2.91 13.62 -12.87
C ASN A 55 2.94 12.34 -12.02
N LYS A 56 3.80 11.39 -12.42
CA LYS A 56 3.90 10.06 -11.81
C LYS A 56 4.32 10.16 -10.33
N VAL A 57 5.18 11.10 -9.98
CA VAL A 57 5.67 11.30 -8.61
C VAL A 57 4.54 11.82 -7.72
N LEU A 58 3.77 12.79 -8.22
CA LEU A 58 2.60 13.30 -7.50
C LEU A 58 1.56 12.19 -7.28
N LEU A 59 1.35 11.34 -8.29
CA LEU A 59 0.41 10.23 -8.20
C LEU A 59 0.85 9.19 -7.17
N ILE A 60 2.14 8.84 -7.13
CA ILE A 60 2.72 7.94 -6.11
C ILE A 60 2.45 8.48 -4.71
N ASN A 61 2.76 9.77 -4.46
CA ASN A 61 2.58 10.38 -3.15
C ASN A 61 1.09 10.48 -2.75
N ALA A 62 0.21 10.81 -3.71
CA ALA A 62 -1.23 10.82 -3.47
C ALA A 62 -1.76 9.44 -3.07
N MET A 63 -1.28 8.38 -3.73
CA MET A 63 -1.69 7.00 -3.40
C MET A 63 -1.19 6.57 -2.01
N TYR A 64 -0.01 7.02 -1.57
CA TYR A 64 0.45 6.77 -0.20
C TYR A 64 -0.48 7.40 0.84
N ILE A 65 -0.91 8.63 0.61
CA ILE A 65 -1.85 9.30 1.50
C ILE A 65 -3.18 8.56 1.53
N VAL A 66 -3.71 8.15 0.36
CA VAL A 66 -4.96 7.39 0.26
C VAL A 66 -4.85 6.07 1.03
N ILE A 67 -3.78 5.29 0.82
CA ILE A 67 -3.55 4.02 1.53
C ILE A 67 -3.47 4.27 3.03
N GLY A 68 -2.66 5.25 3.47
CA GLY A 68 -2.49 5.57 4.88
C GLY A 68 -3.80 5.99 5.56
N VAL A 69 -4.61 6.83 4.89
CA VAL A 69 -5.94 7.24 5.39
C VAL A 69 -6.88 6.04 5.49
N CYS A 70 -6.96 5.21 4.45
CA CYS A 70 -7.82 4.02 4.47
C CYS A 70 -7.43 3.06 5.60
N LEU A 71 -6.13 2.82 5.83
CA LEU A 71 -5.66 1.96 6.91
C LEU A 71 -5.96 2.56 8.28
N MET A 72 -5.67 3.84 8.48
CA MET A 72 -5.96 4.53 9.74
C MET A 72 -7.45 4.47 10.06
N LEU A 73 -8.32 4.79 9.10
CA LEU A 73 -9.76 4.73 9.27
C LEU A 73 -10.25 3.30 9.51
N SER A 74 -9.67 2.30 8.82
CA SER A 74 -9.98 0.88 9.05
C SER A 74 -9.72 0.45 10.50
N GLY A 75 -8.62 0.93 11.11
CA GLY A 75 -8.32 0.64 12.51
C GLY A 75 -9.22 1.35 13.52
N LEU A 76 -9.94 2.41 13.11
CA LEU A 76 -10.89 3.16 13.95
C LEU A 76 -12.34 2.66 13.82
N LEU A 77 -12.62 1.72 12.92
CA LEU A 77 -13.97 1.19 12.72
C LEU A 77 -14.41 0.35 13.93
N SER A 78 -15.70 0.47 14.29
CA SER A 78 -16.31 -0.45 15.23
C SER A 78 -16.62 -1.80 14.57
N SER A 79 -16.71 -2.88 15.39
CA SER A 79 -16.91 -4.26 14.92
C SER A 79 -18.13 -4.47 14.02
N GLY A 80 -19.15 -3.59 14.11
CA GLY A 80 -20.34 -3.66 13.25
C GLY A 80 -20.15 -3.05 11.86
N MET A 81 -19.02 -2.44 11.54
CA MET A 81 -18.79 -1.69 10.30
C MET A 81 -17.98 -2.48 9.25
N PHE A 82 -18.15 -3.79 9.20
CA PHE A 82 -17.43 -4.67 8.26
C PHE A 82 -17.58 -4.26 6.78
N ALA A 83 -18.78 -3.80 6.37
CA ALA A 83 -18.99 -3.34 4.99
C ALA A 83 -18.14 -2.11 4.63
N VAL A 84 -17.91 -1.20 5.58
CA VAL A 84 -17.03 -0.03 5.38
C VAL A 84 -15.57 -0.47 5.29
N PHE A 85 -15.15 -1.43 6.11
CA PHE A 85 -13.83 -2.04 6.03
C PHE A 85 -13.59 -2.68 4.65
N CYS A 86 -14.56 -3.41 4.11
CA CYS A 86 -14.52 -3.98 2.76
C CYS A 86 -14.33 -2.89 1.69
N ALA A 87 -15.05 -1.77 1.82
CA ALA A 87 -14.90 -0.64 0.90
C ALA A 87 -13.49 -0.03 0.96
N PHE A 88 -12.94 0.18 2.16
CA PHE A 88 -11.57 0.69 2.32
C PHE A 88 -10.53 -0.29 1.77
N THR A 89 -10.75 -1.59 1.93
CA THR A 89 -9.88 -2.63 1.36
C THR A 89 -9.85 -2.55 -0.17
N ALA A 90 -11.00 -2.41 -0.82
CA ALA A 90 -11.08 -2.24 -2.27
C ALA A 90 -10.36 -0.96 -2.75
N VAL A 91 -10.56 0.17 -2.05
CA VAL A 91 -9.86 1.44 -2.35
C VAL A 91 -8.34 1.29 -2.17
N THR A 92 -7.90 0.60 -1.12
CA THR A 92 -6.47 0.31 -0.89
C THR A 92 -5.89 -0.55 -2.01
N GLY A 93 -6.64 -1.53 -2.51
CA GLY A 93 -6.26 -2.32 -3.69
C GLY A 93 -6.06 -1.47 -4.94
N VAL A 94 -7.01 -0.59 -5.25
CA VAL A 94 -6.89 0.36 -6.37
C VAL A 94 -5.67 1.26 -6.20
N ALA A 95 -5.51 1.87 -5.04
CA ALA A 95 -4.38 2.78 -4.76
C ALA A 95 -3.03 2.06 -4.83
N GLY A 96 -2.94 0.82 -4.35
CA GLY A 96 -1.75 -0.02 -4.43
C GLY A 96 -1.36 -0.35 -5.87
N ALA A 97 -2.32 -0.67 -6.73
CA ALA A 97 -2.07 -0.92 -8.15
C ALA A 97 -1.60 0.33 -8.90
N VAL A 98 -2.24 1.47 -8.65
CA VAL A 98 -1.86 2.77 -9.23
C VAL A 98 -0.45 3.17 -8.79
N TYR A 99 -0.13 3.01 -7.50
CA TYR A 99 1.21 3.22 -6.98
C TYR A 99 2.25 2.34 -7.68
N ASN A 100 2.03 1.02 -7.70
CA ASN A 100 2.98 0.05 -8.27
C ASN A 100 3.23 0.32 -9.76
N SER A 101 2.17 0.53 -10.53
CA SER A 101 2.27 0.85 -11.96
C SER A 101 3.03 2.16 -12.20
N SER A 102 2.76 3.19 -11.40
CA SER A 102 3.46 4.48 -11.49
C SER A 102 4.94 4.36 -11.13
N PHE A 103 5.26 3.59 -10.08
CA PHE A 103 6.64 3.32 -9.68
C PHE A 103 7.43 2.60 -10.78
N ILE A 104 6.88 1.52 -11.33
CA ILE A 104 7.52 0.78 -12.43
C ILE A 104 7.73 1.69 -13.64
N ALA A 105 6.74 2.52 -13.99
CA ALA A 105 6.85 3.46 -15.09
C ALA A 105 7.93 4.54 -14.88
N VAL A 106 8.12 5.03 -13.65
CA VAL A 106 9.22 5.94 -13.30
C VAL A 106 10.58 5.24 -13.46
N VAL A 107 10.70 4.00 -12.98
CA VAL A 107 11.95 3.24 -13.14
C VAL A 107 12.26 3.00 -14.62
N GLN A 108 11.26 2.58 -15.40
CA GLN A 108 11.42 2.31 -16.83
C GLN A 108 11.79 3.57 -17.64
N SER A 109 11.32 4.74 -17.24
CA SER A 109 11.64 6.00 -17.94
C SER A 109 13.02 6.55 -17.62
N ASN A 110 13.65 6.12 -16.52
CA ASN A 110 14.92 6.66 -16.03
C ASN A 110 16.08 5.64 -16.08
N VAL A 111 15.83 4.41 -16.46
CA VAL A 111 16.82 3.31 -16.47
C VAL A 111 16.95 2.75 -17.87
N ASP A 112 18.20 2.54 -18.33
CA ASP A 112 18.47 1.91 -19.61
C ASP A 112 17.82 0.52 -19.69
N PRO A 113 17.08 0.20 -20.77
CA PRO A 113 16.46 -1.11 -20.97
C PRO A 113 17.41 -2.30 -20.81
N ALA A 114 18.71 -2.13 -21.14
CA ALA A 114 19.71 -3.17 -21.03
C ALA A 114 19.99 -3.61 -19.58
N VAL A 115 19.78 -2.74 -18.59
CA VAL A 115 20.03 -3.00 -17.17
C VAL A 115 18.75 -3.00 -16.31
N LEU A 116 17.59 -2.69 -16.90
CA LEU A 116 16.31 -2.55 -16.21
C LEU A 116 15.96 -3.78 -15.35
N GLY A 117 16.15 -5.00 -15.90
CA GLY A 117 15.89 -6.23 -15.18
C GLY A 117 16.78 -6.38 -13.93
N ARG A 118 18.03 -5.98 -14.00
CA ARG A 118 18.96 -6.00 -12.85
C ARG A 118 18.54 -5.00 -11.79
N VAL A 119 18.17 -3.79 -12.18
CA VAL A 119 17.73 -2.74 -11.25
C VAL A 119 16.46 -3.17 -10.54
N LEU A 120 15.46 -3.69 -11.26
CA LEU A 120 14.22 -4.18 -10.65
C LEU A 120 14.45 -5.37 -9.72
N SER A 121 15.29 -6.35 -10.10
CA SER A 121 15.56 -7.50 -9.26
C SER A 121 16.28 -7.11 -7.96
N VAL A 122 17.26 -6.20 -8.03
CA VAL A 122 17.93 -5.66 -6.85
C VAL A 122 16.94 -4.89 -5.96
N PHE A 123 16.07 -4.06 -6.56
CA PHE A 123 15.04 -3.33 -5.82
C PHE A 123 14.09 -4.28 -5.08
N PHE A 124 13.55 -5.30 -5.75
CA PHE A 124 12.65 -6.26 -5.12
C PHE A 124 13.37 -7.09 -4.05
N SER A 125 14.61 -7.52 -4.29
CA SER A 125 15.40 -8.25 -3.29
C SER A 125 15.69 -7.40 -2.05
N LEU A 126 16.07 -6.14 -2.24
CA LEU A 126 16.29 -5.20 -1.12
C LEU A 126 15.00 -4.84 -0.39
N SER A 127 13.84 -4.97 -1.02
CA SER A 127 12.55 -4.72 -0.39
C SER A 127 12.05 -5.89 0.46
N LEU A 128 12.51 -7.11 0.19
CA LEU A 128 12.11 -8.31 0.94
C LEU A 128 12.63 -8.29 2.39
N MET A 129 13.88 -7.88 2.62
CA MET A 129 14.47 -7.83 3.97
C MET A 129 13.69 -6.92 4.93
N PRO A 130 13.47 -5.63 4.59
CA PRO A 130 12.64 -4.75 5.43
C PRO A 130 11.21 -5.27 5.63
N SER A 131 10.63 -5.92 4.60
CA SER A 131 9.28 -6.49 4.71
C SER A 131 9.20 -7.63 5.72
N ALA A 132 10.21 -8.50 5.76
CA ALA A 132 10.26 -9.58 6.76
C ALA A 132 10.38 -9.02 8.20
N ILE A 133 11.25 -8.02 8.41
CA ILE A 133 11.40 -7.35 9.69
C ILE A 133 10.09 -6.63 10.06
N GLY A 134 9.46 -5.96 9.10
CA GLY A 134 8.17 -5.30 9.27
C GLY A 134 7.06 -6.28 9.68
N LEU A 135 7.02 -7.48 9.08
CA LEU A 135 6.05 -8.51 9.41
C LEU A 135 6.22 -9.01 10.87
N LEU A 136 7.45 -9.28 11.29
CA LEU A 136 7.73 -9.66 12.68
C LEU A 136 7.37 -8.52 13.65
N GLY A 137 7.73 -7.28 13.32
CA GLY A 137 7.43 -6.12 14.13
C GLY A 137 5.93 -5.83 14.24
N THR A 138 5.18 -5.94 13.16
CA THR A 138 3.71 -5.74 13.18
C THR A 138 2.98 -6.89 13.85
N GLY A 139 3.45 -8.15 13.73
CA GLY A 139 2.93 -9.27 14.50
C GLY A 139 3.08 -9.04 16.01
N PHE A 140 4.28 -8.67 16.44
CA PHE A 140 4.55 -8.33 17.84
C PHE A 140 3.71 -7.14 18.33
N LEU A 141 3.53 -6.10 17.52
CA LEU A 141 2.66 -4.97 17.85
C LEU A 141 1.19 -5.41 17.97
N ALA A 142 0.70 -6.23 17.04
CA ALA A 142 -0.68 -6.71 17.07
C ALA A 142 -0.99 -7.53 18.33
N GLU A 143 -0.03 -8.34 18.80
CA GLU A 143 -0.17 -9.10 20.04
C GLU A 143 -0.17 -8.21 21.29
N ASN A 144 0.64 -7.14 21.32
CA ASN A 144 0.82 -6.32 22.53
C ASN A 144 -0.14 -5.13 22.63
N VAL A 145 -0.47 -4.48 21.52
CA VAL A 145 -1.31 -3.26 21.50
C VAL A 145 -2.63 -3.44 20.75
N GLY A 146 -2.87 -4.62 20.22
CA GLY A 146 -4.06 -4.97 19.46
C GLY A 146 -3.97 -4.62 17.98
N ILE A 147 -4.75 -5.37 17.18
CA ILE A 147 -4.71 -5.29 15.71
C ILE A 147 -5.21 -3.92 15.21
N THR A 148 -6.26 -3.38 15.80
CA THR A 148 -6.84 -2.07 15.44
C THR A 148 -5.83 -0.93 15.62
N THR A 149 -5.13 -0.91 16.76
CA THR A 149 -4.07 0.07 17.03
C THR A 149 -2.92 -0.07 16.04
N THR A 150 -2.56 -1.29 15.68
CA THR A 150 -1.51 -1.56 14.69
C THR A 150 -1.89 -1.02 13.31
N PHE A 151 -3.15 -1.15 12.88
CA PHE A 151 -3.65 -0.55 11.64
C PHE A 151 -3.57 0.98 11.66
N VAL A 152 -3.94 1.61 12.78
CA VAL A 152 -3.85 3.07 12.94
C VAL A 152 -2.39 3.53 12.88
N LEU A 153 -1.49 2.87 13.60
CA LEU A 153 -0.06 3.22 13.61
C LEU A 153 0.57 3.05 12.22
N ALA A 154 0.27 1.95 11.53
CA ALA A 154 0.75 1.73 10.16
C ALA A 154 0.21 2.79 9.18
N GLY A 155 -1.07 3.13 9.29
CA GLY A 155 -1.70 4.18 8.48
C GLY A 155 -1.03 5.54 8.70
N VAL A 156 -0.79 5.93 9.95
CA VAL A 156 -0.10 7.18 10.30
C VAL A 156 1.34 7.19 9.78
N ALA A 157 2.07 6.08 9.92
CA ALA A 157 3.44 5.97 9.43
C ALA A 157 3.51 6.11 7.90
N ILE A 158 2.61 5.46 7.16
CA ILE A 158 2.55 5.56 5.69
C ILE A 158 2.19 6.99 5.27
N MET A 159 1.24 7.65 5.95
CA MET A 159 0.92 9.06 5.68
C MET A 159 2.10 9.97 5.94
N ALA A 160 2.82 9.78 7.05
CA ALA A 160 4.00 10.57 7.37
C ALA A 160 5.09 10.45 6.30
N ILE A 161 5.30 9.24 5.75
CA ILE A 161 6.22 9.01 4.63
C ILE A 161 5.71 9.72 3.36
N GLY A 162 4.40 9.65 3.06
CA GLY A 162 3.79 10.33 1.93
C GLY A 162 3.98 11.85 2.01
N PHE A 163 3.70 12.46 3.16
CA PHE A 163 3.92 13.90 3.39
C PHE A 163 5.40 14.28 3.38
N GLY A 164 6.26 13.45 3.99
CA GLY A 164 7.70 13.66 3.96
C GLY A 164 8.29 13.67 2.55
N SER A 165 7.75 12.83 1.66
CA SER A 165 8.14 12.80 0.25
C SER A 165 7.79 14.10 -0.50
N PHE A 166 6.71 14.80 -0.13
CA PHE A 166 6.40 16.12 -0.69
C PHE A 166 7.38 17.20 -0.26
N ALA A 167 8.00 17.06 0.92
CA ALA A 167 8.94 18.04 1.46
C ALA A 167 10.35 17.95 0.86
N LEU A 168 10.67 16.85 0.15
CA LEU A 168 11.99 16.64 -0.46
C LEU A 168 12.08 17.32 -1.84
N PRO A 169 12.92 18.39 -2.00
CA PRO A 169 13.03 19.14 -3.25
C PRO A 169 13.62 18.32 -4.40
N SER A 170 14.29 17.20 -4.12
CA SER A 170 14.89 16.29 -5.10
C SER A 170 13.85 15.61 -6.02
N MET A 171 12.58 15.55 -5.63
CA MET A 171 11.53 14.97 -6.46
C MET A 171 10.97 15.92 -7.53
N LYS A 172 11.20 17.24 -7.37
CA LYS A 172 10.79 18.24 -8.37
C LYS A 172 11.69 18.23 -9.62
N SER A 173 12.93 17.75 -9.52
CA SER A 173 13.86 17.71 -10.65
C SER A 173 13.63 16.53 -11.61
N LEU A 174 12.93 15.50 -11.20
CA LEU A 174 12.57 14.34 -12.05
C LEU A 174 11.39 14.62 -12.98
N ASP A 175 10.75 15.77 -12.81
CA ASP A 175 9.55 16.19 -13.52
C ASP A 175 9.82 17.05 -14.76
N SER A 176 11.07 17.45 -14.99
CA SER A 176 11.50 18.36 -16.07
C SER A 176 12.30 17.70 -17.19
N SER A 177 12.38 16.37 -17.19
CA SER A 177 12.98 15.57 -18.26
C SER A 177 11.92 14.56 -18.81
#